data_70d93747ab3129e4dc78517223813536
#
_entry.id   70d93747ab3129e4dc78517223813536
#
_cell.length_a   1.000
_cell.length_b   1.000
_cell.length_c   1.000
_cell.angle_alpha   90.00
_cell.angle_beta   90.00
_cell.angle_gamma   90.00
#
_symmetry.space_group_name_H-M   'P 1'
#
loop_
_entity.id
_entity.type
_entity.pdbx_description
1 polymer ?
#
loop_
_entity_poly.entity_id
_entity_poly.type
_entity_poly.pdbx_seq_one_letter_code
_entity_poly.pdbx_strand_id
1 'polypeptide(L)'
;MHLWYWVIGLTAFLFVLPWLPPKRRGALAGETSITFHPDRKTVHARFGETLLDAGLRQAIDLPYECRNGGCGVCKCTVLQGQVDPGLYQPSALSAAELAQGKVLLCCATALADVEIEYRAGQALATIQEYTARVARLERLAPDVMRVLLALPEGQGISFKAGQYINIILADGERRAFSFANAPHEPEFVELQIRLMPGGRFTTYVFEQMKEGDSLRFEGPIGDFTLRESSRPIVFVAGATGFAPVKSMVEDAFQRGLKREIYLYWGVRTLRDLYLPGLPEAWAREHPNFHFIPVLSEPTPADAWNGRTGLVHEAILEDFPELKEHEIYACGSVRMVEAIFPFLKKHGAEDGACFSDAFSVSARSLAFQPRQS
;
A
#
# COMPACT_ATOMS: atom_id res chain seq x y z
N MET A 1 15.84 69.62 -63.75
CA MET A 1 14.90 69.91 -62.72
C MET A 1 14.50 68.54 -62.08
N HIS A 2 15.19 68.12 -61.06
CA HIS A 2 14.94 66.84 -60.34
C HIS A 2 14.85 67.10 -58.84
N LEU A 3 13.67 66.91 -58.28
CA LEU A 3 13.43 66.87 -56.79
C LEU A 3 13.71 65.49 -56.29
N TRP A 4 14.56 65.41 -55.30
CA TRP A 4 14.84 64.19 -54.53
C TRP A 4 13.94 64.20 -53.25
N TYR A 5 13.15 63.13 -53.08
CA TYR A 5 12.47 62.87 -51.84
C TYR A 5 13.22 61.78 -51.02
N TRP A 6 13.63 62.15 -49.82
CA TRP A 6 14.19 61.20 -48.85
C TRP A 6 13.05 60.61 -48.05
N VAL A 7 12.92 59.28 -48.10
CA VAL A 7 12.02 58.54 -47.23
C VAL A 7 12.91 57.96 -46.10
N ILE A 8 12.70 58.43 -44.87
CA ILE A 8 13.32 57.94 -43.67
C ILE A 8 12.54 56.69 -43.19
N GLY A 9 13.12 55.52 -43.38
CA GLY A 9 12.58 54.29 -42.84
C GLY A 9 12.90 54.15 -41.37
N LEU A 10 11.89 54.19 -40.50
CA LEU A 10 12.00 53.84 -39.08
C LEU A 10 12.01 52.31 -38.99
N THR A 11 13.17 51.70 -38.77
CA THR A 11 13.29 50.30 -38.36
C THR A 11 13.08 50.18 -36.86
N ALA A 12 11.90 49.68 -36.46
CA ALA A 12 11.64 49.34 -35.08
C ALA A 12 12.41 48.06 -34.71
N PHE A 13 13.45 48.19 -33.93
CA PHE A 13 14.13 47.08 -33.28
C PHE A 13 13.26 46.53 -32.14
N LEU A 14 12.56 45.43 -32.40
CA LEU A 14 11.92 44.63 -31.36
C LEU A 14 13.04 43.92 -30.56
N PHE A 15 13.37 44.46 -29.39
CA PHE A 15 14.15 43.74 -28.39
C PHE A 15 13.34 42.56 -27.85
N VAL A 16 13.60 41.36 -28.38
CA VAL A 16 13.18 40.12 -27.76
C VAL A 16 14.06 39.91 -26.53
N LEU A 17 13.58 40.30 -25.35
CA LEU A 17 14.24 39.93 -24.10
C LEU A 17 14.14 38.39 -23.97
N PRO A 18 15.29 37.69 -23.81
CA PRO A 18 15.22 36.26 -23.51
C PRO A 18 14.51 36.09 -22.16
N TRP A 19 13.45 35.29 -22.18
CA TRP A 19 12.71 34.85 -20.99
C TRP A 19 13.65 34.00 -20.16
N LEU A 20 14.35 34.61 -19.20
CA LEU A 20 15.09 33.91 -18.19
C LEU A 20 14.08 33.25 -17.24
N PRO A 21 14.14 31.91 -17.03
CA PRO A 21 13.32 31.28 -16.04
C PRO A 21 13.64 31.92 -14.68
N PRO A 22 12.63 32.07 -13.79
CA PRO A 22 12.86 32.67 -12.50
C PRO A 22 13.97 31.90 -11.79
N LYS A 23 15.07 32.58 -11.46
CA LYS A 23 16.13 32.02 -10.60
C LYS A 23 15.41 31.49 -9.37
N ARG A 24 15.50 30.17 -9.13
CA ARG A 24 15.15 29.56 -7.85
C ARG A 24 15.90 30.38 -6.78
N ARG A 25 15.22 31.29 -6.14
CA ARG A 25 15.72 31.89 -4.90
C ARG A 25 15.89 30.74 -3.95
N GLY A 26 17.13 30.41 -3.62
CA GLY A 26 17.41 29.46 -2.54
C GLY A 26 16.63 29.97 -1.33
N ALA A 27 15.70 29.15 -0.86
CA ALA A 27 15.10 29.35 0.43
C ALA A 27 16.24 29.35 1.44
N LEU A 28 16.50 30.51 2.00
CA LEU A 28 17.28 30.62 3.24
C LEU A 28 16.61 29.67 4.23
N ALA A 29 17.41 28.96 5.02
CA ALA A 29 16.97 28.01 6.04
C ALA A 29 16.10 28.72 7.10
N GLY A 30 14.83 28.96 6.78
CA GLY A 30 13.79 29.41 7.67
C GLY A 30 12.93 28.19 8.01
N GLU A 31 12.68 27.99 9.28
CA GLU A 31 11.69 27.02 9.73
C GLU A 31 10.33 27.43 9.15
N THR A 32 9.70 26.56 8.38
CA THR A 32 8.33 26.76 7.90
C THR A 32 7.34 26.27 8.95
N SER A 33 6.27 27.04 9.19
CA SER A 33 5.22 26.65 10.12
C SER A 33 4.12 25.88 9.39
N ILE A 34 3.62 24.82 10.03
CA ILE A 34 2.48 24.03 9.58
C ILE A 34 1.40 24.11 10.64
N THR A 35 0.23 24.65 10.29
CA THR A 35 -0.93 24.66 11.17
C THR A 35 -1.90 23.56 10.76
N PHE A 36 -2.20 22.65 11.69
CA PHE A 36 -3.06 21.51 11.51
C PHE A 36 -4.47 21.80 12.01
N HIS A 37 -5.48 21.66 11.15
CA HIS A 37 -6.90 21.77 11.50
C HIS A 37 -7.55 20.37 11.54
N PRO A 38 -8.51 20.11 12.46
CA PRO A 38 -9.25 21.08 13.28
C PRO A 38 -8.54 21.53 14.58
N ASP A 39 -7.47 20.87 14.99
CA ASP A 39 -6.84 21.04 16.31
C ASP A 39 -6.18 22.41 16.50
N ARG A 40 -5.95 23.16 15.43
CA ARG A 40 -5.21 24.45 15.39
C ARG A 40 -3.83 24.38 16.04
N LYS A 41 -3.18 23.21 15.94
CA LYS A 41 -1.81 23.03 16.41
C LYS A 41 -0.83 23.47 15.32
N THR A 42 0.12 24.33 15.69
CA THR A 42 1.18 24.80 14.81
C THR A 42 2.50 24.13 15.18
N VAL A 43 3.19 23.56 14.18
CA VAL A 43 4.50 22.95 14.31
C VAL A 43 5.48 23.57 13.34
N HIS A 44 6.77 23.52 13.65
CA HIS A 44 7.83 23.97 12.74
C HIS A 44 8.42 22.77 12.03
N ALA A 45 8.32 22.77 10.68
CA ALA A 45 8.91 21.73 9.85
C ALA A 45 10.41 21.95 9.67
N ARG A 46 11.17 20.88 9.68
CA ARG A 46 12.58 20.87 9.28
C ARG A 46 12.67 20.85 7.75
N PHE A 47 13.77 21.33 7.22
CA PHE A 47 13.98 21.31 5.77
C PHE A 47 13.82 19.89 5.18
N GLY A 48 12.93 19.74 4.20
CA GLY A 48 12.65 18.44 3.55
C GLY A 48 11.84 17.45 4.39
N GLU A 49 11.40 17.84 5.58
CA GLU A 49 10.51 17.00 6.41
C GLU A 49 9.11 16.99 5.82
N THR A 50 8.46 15.80 5.78
CA THR A 50 7.09 15.69 5.31
C THR A 50 6.11 16.31 6.33
N LEU A 51 4.93 16.71 5.84
CA LEU A 51 3.86 17.22 6.73
C LEU A 51 3.51 16.18 7.81
N LEU A 52 3.51 14.89 7.44
CA LEU A 52 3.26 13.81 8.38
C LEU A 52 4.34 13.73 9.47
N ASP A 53 5.61 13.67 9.06
CA ASP A 53 6.71 13.50 10.03
C ASP A 53 6.82 14.70 10.99
N ALA A 54 6.59 15.90 10.47
CA ALA A 54 6.56 17.13 11.31
C ALA A 54 5.44 17.05 12.36
N GLY A 55 4.24 16.63 11.97
CA GLY A 55 3.10 16.47 12.89
C GLY A 55 3.32 15.37 13.91
N LEU A 56 3.75 14.17 13.47
CA LEU A 56 4.01 13.03 14.38
C LEU A 56 5.11 13.34 15.39
N ARG A 57 6.14 14.07 15.00
CA ARG A 57 7.22 14.52 15.92
C ARG A 57 6.71 15.41 17.06
N GLN A 58 5.59 16.09 16.85
CA GLN A 58 4.91 16.92 17.84
C GLN A 58 3.67 16.26 18.45
N ALA A 59 3.58 14.93 18.33
CA ALA A 59 2.48 14.12 18.88
C ALA A 59 1.08 14.59 18.41
N ILE A 60 0.97 15.04 17.16
CA ILE A 60 -0.34 15.25 16.53
C ILE A 60 -0.83 13.91 16.02
N ASP A 61 -2.07 13.54 16.36
CA ASP A 61 -2.71 12.33 15.90
C ASP A 61 -3.19 12.52 14.45
N LEU A 62 -2.34 12.17 13.50
CA LEU A 62 -2.60 12.28 12.07
C LEU A 62 -2.96 10.94 11.46
N PRO A 63 -3.90 10.88 10.49
CA PRO A 63 -4.22 9.65 9.80
C PRO A 63 -3.07 9.25 8.86
N TYR A 64 -2.57 8.05 8.98
CA TYR A 64 -1.60 7.49 8.02
C TYR A 64 -1.54 5.96 8.10
N GLU A 65 -1.04 5.36 7.04
CA GLU A 65 -0.76 3.92 6.97
C GLU A 65 0.58 3.67 6.26
N CYS A 66 0.59 3.58 4.93
CA CYS A 66 1.72 3.10 4.13
C CYS A 66 2.97 3.98 4.19
N ARG A 67 2.85 5.27 4.47
CA ARG A 67 3.92 6.28 4.50
C ARG A 67 4.78 6.36 3.22
N ASN A 68 4.27 5.85 2.08
CA ASN A 68 4.98 5.79 0.80
C ASN A 68 4.18 6.35 -0.38
N GLY A 69 3.07 7.03 -0.10
CA GLY A 69 2.23 7.65 -1.13
C GLY A 69 1.34 6.69 -1.91
N GLY A 70 1.10 5.48 -1.41
CA GLY A 70 0.40 4.43 -2.13
C GLY A 70 -1.07 4.21 -1.73
N CYS A 71 -1.44 4.41 -0.45
CA CYS A 71 -2.77 4.04 0.05
C CYS A 71 -3.79 5.18 0.09
N GLY A 72 -3.36 6.44 0.11
CA GLY A 72 -4.25 7.61 0.16
C GLY A 72 -4.87 7.92 1.53
N VAL A 73 -4.62 7.13 2.58
CA VAL A 73 -5.20 7.30 3.93
C VAL A 73 -4.84 8.65 4.54
N CYS A 74 -3.61 9.10 4.35
CA CYS A 74 -3.11 10.39 4.87
C CYS A 74 -3.46 11.60 4.00
N LYS A 75 -4.55 11.54 3.22
CA LYS A 75 -4.99 12.64 2.37
C LYS A 75 -5.49 13.81 3.22
N CYS A 76 -5.01 15.01 2.93
CA CYS A 76 -5.43 16.25 3.57
C CYS A 76 -5.68 17.34 2.53
N THR A 77 -6.27 18.46 2.95
CA THR A 77 -6.51 19.64 2.11
C THR A 77 -5.61 20.77 2.55
N VAL A 78 -4.90 21.39 1.62
CA VAL A 78 -4.15 22.64 1.86
C VAL A 78 -5.13 23.79 1.85
N LEU A 79 -5.33 24.43 2.99
CA LEU A 79 -6.23 25.58 3.14
C LEU A 79 -5.53 26.89 2.73
N GLN A 80 -4.25 27.02 3.10
CA GLN A 80 -3.41 28.18 2.80
C GLN A 80 -1.94 27.77 2.66
N GLY A 81 -1.18 28.54 1.87
CA GLY A 81 0.25 28.33 1.67
C GLY A 81 0.59 27.49 0.45
N GLN A 82 1.85 27.04 0.38
CA GLN A 82 2.37 26.25 -0.75
C GLN A 82 3.11 25.02 -0.24
N VAL A 83 2.87 23.89 -0.93
CA VAL A 83 3.52 22.63 -0.66
C VAL A 83 4.10 22.02 -1.95
N ASP A 84 5.18 21.28 -1.83
CA ASP A 84 5.59 20.31 -2.85
C ASP A 84 4.83 19.01 -2.55
N PRO A 85 3.97 18.51 -3.45
CA PRO A 85 3.19 17.30 -3.21
C PRO A 85 4.04 16.02 -3.12
N GLY A 86 5.32 16.07 -3.54
CA GLY A 86 6.20 14.93 -3.55
C GLY A 86 5.81 13.85 -4.56
N LEU A 87 6.33 12.63 -4.35
CA LEU A 87 6.02 11.47 -5.19
C LEU A 87 4.89 10.64 -4.57
N TYR A 88 3.86 10.34 -5.35
CA TYR A 88 2.70 9.55 -4.94
C TYR A 88 2.12 8.75 -6.11
N GLN A 89 1.28 7.75 -5.80
CA GLN A 89 0.55 6.97 -6.79
C GLN A 89 -0.72 7.73 -7.24
N PRO A 90 -1.03 7.75 -8.56
CA PRO A 90 -2.27 8.35 -9.06
C PRO A 90 -3.55 7.73 -8.45
N SER A 91 -3.50 6.46 -8.06
CA SER A 91 -4.59 5.79 -7.33
C SER A 91 -4.81 6.32 -5.92
N ALA A 92 -3.75 6.80 -5.25
CA ALA A 92 -3.83 7.39 -3.92
C ALA A 92 -4.24 8.86 -3.93
N LEU A 93 -3.86 9.60 -4.97
CA LEU A 93 -4.20 11.02 -5.17
C LEU A 93 -4.32 11.30 -6.66
N SER A 94 -5.54 11.51 -7.13
CA SER A 94 -5.80 11.83 -8.53
C SER A 94 -5.41 13.27 -8.88
N ALA A 95 -5.16 13.53 -10.18
CA ALA A 95 -4.87 14.88 -10.67
C ALA A 95 -6.00 15.88 -10.37
N ALA A 96 -7.26 15.41 -10.38
CA ALA A 96 -8.42 16.24 -10.04
C ALA A 96 -8.42 16.63 -8.55
N GLU A 97 -8.05 15.73 -7.66
CA GLU A 97 -7.95 16.00 -6.22
C GLU A 97 -6.79 16.94 -5.92
N LEU A 98 -5.63 16.75 -6.58
CA LEU A 98 -4.51 17.67 -6.45
C LEU A 98 -4.89 19.09 -6.91
N ALA A 99 -5.63 19.22 -8.02
CA ALA A 99 -6.14 20.51 -8.49
C ALA A 99 -7.13 21.16 -7.50
N GLN A 100 -7.77 20.37 -6.64
CA GLN A 100 -8.63 20.84 -5.54
C GLN A 100 -7.83 21.15 -4.25
N GLY A 101 -6.50 21.16 -4.30
CA GLY A 101 -5.65 21.45 -3.14
C GLY A 101 -5.46 20.25 -2.18
N LYS A 102 -5.83 19.03 -2.57
CA LYS A 102 -5.55 17.85 -1.75
C LYS A 102 -4.12 17.37 -1.95
N VAL A 103 -3.50 16.89 -0.88
CA VAL A 103 -2.15 16.29 -0.89
C VAL A 103 -2.09 15.10 0.08
N LEU A 104 -1.02 14.33 0.03
CA LEU A 104 -0.76 13.25 0.99
C LEU A 104 0.24 13.73 2.04
N LEU A 105 -0.14 13.71 3.32
CA LEU A 105 0.72 14.13 4.44
C LEU A 105 2.10 13.46 4.40
N CYS A 106 2.17 12.18 4.03
CA CYS A 106 3.40 11.40 4.01
C CYS A 106 4.34 11.70 2.84
N CYS A 107 3.89 12.49 1.85
CA CYS A 107 4.69 12.83 0.65
C CYS A 107 4.94 14.33 0.56
N ALA A 108 3.97 15.14 0.98
CA ALA A 108 4.03 16.58 0.81
C ALA A 108 4.99 17.23 1.81
N THR A 109 5.73 18.25 1.34
CA THR A 109 6.62 19.09 2.15
C THR A 109 6.20 20.55 2.05
N ALA A 110 6.29 21.30 3.14
CA ALA A 110 5.96 22.73 3.16
C ALA A 110 7.04 23.55 2.44
N LEU A 111 6.63 24.40 1.49
CA LEU A 111 7.52 25.35 0.79
C LEU A 111 7.47 26.77 1.41
N ALA A 112 6.43 27.05 2.20
CA ALA A 112 6.19 28.28 2.96
C ALA A 112 5.33 27.90 4.16
N ASP A 113 4.93 28.86 4.99
CA ASP A 113 3.95 28.63 6.03
C ASP A 113 2.66 28.12 5.42
N VAL A 114 2.11 27.03 5.97
CA VAL A 114 0.93 26.33 5.43
C VAL A 114 -0.10 26.07 6.52
N GLU A 115 -1.36 26.09 6.11
CA GLU A 115 -2.48 25.59 6.89
C GLU A 115 -3.10 24.41 6.17
N ILE A 116 -3.30 23.31 6.89
CA ILE A 116 -3.87 22.08 6.33
C ILE A 116 -5.04 21.59 7.17
N GLU A 117 -6.04 21.05 6.51
CA GLU A 117 -7.17 20.38 7.14
C GLU A 117 -7.07 18.88 6.89
N TYR A 118 -7.14 18.12 7.96
CA TYR A 118 -7.17 16.66 7.91
C TYR A 118 -8.41 16.12 8.63
N ARG A 119 -8.82 14.90 8.29
CA ARG A 119 -9.82 14.20 9.07
C ARG A 119 -9.11 13.50 10.22
N ALA A 120 -9.48 13.85 11.45
CA ALA A 120 -8.98 13.12 12.61
C ALA A 120 -9.26 11.63 12.43
N GLY A 121 -8.22 10.80 12.48
CA GLY A 121 -8.36 9.35 12.41
C GLY A 121 -9.05 8.83 13.68
N GLN A 122 -9.67 7.66 13.60
CA GLN A 122 -9.87 6.87 14.81
C GLN A 122 -8.47 6.60 15.39
N ALA A 123 -8.28 6.81 16.70
CA ALA A 123 -7.01 6.57 17.38
C ALA A 123 -6.43 5.24 16.92
N LEU A 124 -5.41 5.30 16.07
CA LEU A 124 -4.70 4.11 15.64
C LEU A 124 -4.06 3.51 16.89
N ALA A 125 -4.15 2.18 17.03
CA ALA A 125 -3.37 1.48 18.05
C ALA A 125 -1.94 2.01 18.01
N THR A 126 -1.34 2.24 19.17
CA THR A 126 -0.02 2.88 19.27
C THR A 126 0.98 2.12 18.39
N ILE A 127 1.35 2.71 17.25
CA ILE A 127 2.35 2.14 16.37
C ILE A 127 3.69 2.19 17.10
N GLN A 128 4.33 1.05 17.26
CA GLN A 128 5.62 0.93 17.95
C GLN A 128 6.72 0.52 16.96
N GLU A 129 7.94 0.96 17.23
CA GLU A 129 9.10 0.45 16.52
C GLU A 129 9.66 -0.78 17.23
N TYR A 130 10.03 -1.77 16.42
CA TYR A 130 10.61 -3.02 16.85
C TYR A 130 11.93 -3.28 16.13
N THR A 131 12.81 -4.01 16.80
CA THR A 131 13.98 -4.62 16.18
C THR A 131 13.86 -6.12 16.33
N ALA A 132 13.89 -6.84 15.22
CA ALA A 132 13.79 -8.30 15.21
C ALA A 132 14.95 -8.92 14.44
N ARG A 133 15.25 -10.19 14.72
CA ARG A 133 16.25 -10.98 13.98
C ARG A 133 15.55 -11.84 12.93
N VAL A 134 16.15 -11.96 11.76
CA VAL A 134 15.76 -12.96 10.77
C VAL A 134 16.07 -14.34 11.34
N ALA A 135 15.03 -15.04 11.78
CA ALA A 135 15.15 -16.37 12.36
C ALA A 135 15.24 -17.46 11.27
N ARG A 136 14.51 -17.25 10.16
CA ARG A 136 14.48 -18.20 9.03
C ARG A 136 14.17 -17.51 7.72
N LEU A 137 14.83 -17.98 6.66
CA LEU A 137 14.55 -17.65 5.27
C LEU A 137 14.19 -18.93 4.52
N GLU A 138 13.04 -18.93 3.86
CA GLU A 138 12.59 -20.06 3.06
C GLU A 138 12.06 -19.59 1.72
N ARG A 139 12.64 -20.12 0.64
CA ARG A 139 12.18 -19.81 -0.72
C ARG A 139 10.96 -20.68 -1.03
N LEU A 140 9.76 -20.07 -1.07
CA LEU A 140 8.51 -20.76 -1.36
C LEU A 140 8.28 -20.91 -2.88
N ALA A 141 8.76 -19.94 -3.66
CA ALA A 141 8.75 -19.97 -5.13
C ALA A 141 9.97 -19.21 -5.67
N PRO A 142 10.27 -19.26 -6.96
CA PRO A 142 11.40 -18.52 -7.53
C PRO A 142 11.42 -17.03 -7.18
N ASP A 143 10.26 -16.42 -7.01
CA ASP A 143 10.05 -15.01 -6.70
C ASP A 143 9.30 -14.75 -5.38
N VAL A 144 9.12 -15.76 -4.52
CA VAL A 144 8.49 -15.58 -3.18
C VAL A 144 9.36 -16.15 -2.10
N MET A 145 9.69 -15.32 -1.10
CA MET A 145 10.46 -15.66 0.09
C MET A 145 9.58 -15.56 1.33
N ARG A 146 9.56 -16.62 2.16
CA ARG A 146 9.05 -16.56 3.52
C ARG A 146 10.19 -16.08 4.43
N VAL A 147 9.94 -15.01 5.16
CA VAL A 147 10.86 -14.43 6.14
C VAL A 147 10.22 -14.55 7.51
N LEU A 148 10.87 -15.25 8.43
CA LEU A 148 10.45 -15.33 9.81
C LEU A 148 11.34 -14.41 10.66
N LEU A 149 10.71 -13.44 11.33
CA LEU A 149 11.39 -12.49 12.22
C LEU A 149 11.08 -12.86 13.67
N ALA A 150 12.11 -13.14 14.45
CA ALA A 150 11.98 -13.38 15.89
C ALA A 150 12.18 -12.07 16.67
N LEU A 151 11.26 -11.76 17.56
CA LEU A 151 11.38 -10.67 18.50
C LEU A 151 12.34 -11.05 19.63
N PRO A 152 12.95 -10.08 20.33
CA PRO A 152 13.75 -10.33 21.53
C PRO A 152 12.96 -11.10 22.58
N GLU A 153 13.65 -11.93 23.38
CA GLU A 153 13.03 -12.71 24.45
C GLU A 153 12.21 -11.83 25.39
N GLY A 154 10.99 -12.27 25.70
CA GLY A 154 10.03 -11.53 26.53
C GLY A 154 9.30 -10.37 25.81
N GLN A 155 9.60 -10.13 24.54
CA GLN A 155 8.84 -9.20 23.71
C GLN A 155 7.85 -9.95 22.80
N GLY A 156 6.68 -9.37 22.62
CA GLY A 156 5.67 -9.84 21.67
C GLY A 156 5.06 -8.66 20.94
N ILE A 157 4.47 -8.92 19.79
CA ILE A 157 3.68 -7.94 19.06
C ILE A 157 2.21 -8.33 19.10
N SER A 158 1.38 -7.44 19.66
CA SER A 158 -0.07 -7.62 19.65
C SER A 158 -0.65 -6.98 18.41
N PHE A 159 -1.28 -7.75 17.53
CA PHE A 159 -1.87 -7.28 16.29
C PHE A 159 -3.21 -7.97 16.01
N LYS A 160 -3.96 -7.49 15.04
CA LYS A 160 -5.14 -8.16 14.50
C LYS A 160 -4.78 -8.81 13.17
N ALA A 161 -5.31 -10.01 12.92
CA ALA A 161 -5.11 -10.69 11.65
C ALA A 161 -5.54 -9.82 10.47
N GLY A 162 -4.69 -9.74 9.43
CA GLY A 162 -4.84 -8.87 8.28
C GLY A 162 -4.12 -7.53 8.35
N GLN A 163 -3.59 -7.13 9.53
CA GLN A 163 -2.71 -5.97 9.66
C GLN A 163 -1.35 -6.22 9.02
N TYR A 164 -0.53 -5.18 8.94
CA TYR A 164 0.81 -5.19 8.35
C TYR A 164 1.83 -4.41 9.19
N ILE A 165 3.09 -4.55 8.83
CA ILE A 165 4.21 -3.77 9.36
C ILE A 165 4.85 -2.95 8.24
N ASN A 166 5.53 -1.87 8.61
CA ASN A 166 6.45 -1.17 7.73
C ASN A 166 7.89 -1.51 8.11
N ILE A 167 8.63 -2.18 7.24
CA ILE A 167 10.09 -2.34 7.37
C ILE A 167 10.74 -0.96 7.17
N ILE A 168 11.62 -0.57 8.09
CA ILE A 168 12.33 0.71 8.06
C ILE A 168 13.71 0.48 7.45
N LEU A 169 13.94 1.06 6.27
CA LEU A 169 15.21 0.99 5.56
C LEU A 169 16.25 1.94 6.16
N ALA A 170 17.53 1.77 5.81
CA ALA A 170 18.62 2.57 6.33
C ALA A 170 18.49 4.09 6.05
N ASP A 171 17.83 4.45 4.96
CA ASP A 171 17.53 5.84 4.58
C ASP A 171 16.22 6.37 5.18
N GLY A 172 15.57 5.59 6.05
CA GLY A 172 14.30 5.93 6.68
C GLY A 172 13.06 5.67 5.80
N GLU A 173 13.22 5.21 4.55
CA GLU A 173 12.07 4.77 3.75
C GLU A 173 11.40 3.54 4.36
N ARG A 174 10.13 3.39 4.07
CA ARG A 174 9.31 2.29 4.61
C ARG A 174 8.78 1.39 3.51
N ARG A 175 8.66 0.09 3.84
CA ARG A 175 8.08 -0.91 2.95
C ARG A 175 7.08 -1.75 3.71
N ALA A 176 5.83 -1.68 3.29
CA ALA A 176 4.71 -2.39 3.90
C ALA A 176 4.72 -3.88 3.56
N PHE A 177 4.54 -4.72 4.57
CA PHE A 177 4.36 -6.17 4.43
C PHE A 177 3.35 -6.66 5.46
N SER A 178 2.33 -7.38 4.99
CA SER A 178 1.29 -7.92 5.85
C SER A 178 1.81 -9.06 6.71
N PHE A 179 1.28 -9.17 7.93
CA PHE A 179 1.48 -10.38 8.74
C PHE A 179 0.92 -11.59 8.00
N ALA A 180 1.71 -12.64 7.92
CA ALA A 180 1.29 -13.92 7.37
C ALA A 180 1.05 -15.00 8.47
N ASN A 181 1.47 -14.76 9.72
CA ASN A 181 1.11 -15.57 10.88
C ASN A 181 -0.15 -15.03 11.57
N ALA A 182 -0.78 -15.85 12.38
CA ALA A 182 -1.92 -15.44 13.19
C ALA A 182 -1.51 -14.72 14.49
N PRO A 183 -2.39 -13.87 15.08
CA PRO A 183 -2.06 -13.08 16.27
C PRO A 183 -1.74 -13.88 17.54
N HIS A 184 -2.12 -15.14 17.59
CA HIS A 184 -1.84 -16.02 18.74
C HIS A 184 -0.38 -16.54 18.76
N GLU A 185 0.43 -16.13 17.81
CA GLU A 185 1.87 -16.39 17.73
C GLU A 185 2.65 -15.08 17.83
N PRO A 186 2.65 -14.41 18.99
CA PRO A 186 3.14 -13.03 19.12
C PRO A 186 4.67 -12.91 19.15
N GLU A 187 5.41 -14.03 19.32
CA GLU A 187 6.87 -14.03 19.48
C GLU A 187 7.60 -13.84 18.16
N PHE A 188 6.89 -14.01 17.04
CA PHE A 188 7.49 -13.83 15.73
C PHE A 188 6.55 -13.16 14.73
N VAL A 189 7.13 -12.69 13.65
CA VAL A 189 6.42 -12.11 12.50
C VAL A 189 6.78 -12.92 11.25
N GLU A 190 5.79 -13.54 10.63
CA GLU A 190 5.95 -14.15 9.31
C GLU A 190 5.59 -13.15 8.22
N LEU A 191 6.48 -13.01 7.23
CA LEU A 191 6.26 -12.22 6.01
C LEU A 191 6.40 -13.11 4.78
N GLN A 192 5.58 -12.87 3.77
CA GLN A 192 5.69 -13.50 2.44
C GLN A 192 6.02 -12.41 1.42
N ILE A 193 7.29 -12.36 1.05
CA ILE A 193 7.87 -11.26 0.28
C ILE A 193 8.07 -11.69 -1.18
N ARG A 194 7.40 -11.00 -2.11
CA ARG A 194 7.61 -11.21 -3.55
C ARG A 194 8.73 -10.32 -4.06
N LEU A 195 9.61 -10.89 -4.89
CA LEU A 195 10.65 -10.16 -5.60
C LEU A 195 10.01 -9.21 -6.60
N MET A 196 10.22 -7.91 -6.38
CA MET A 196 9.74 -6.86 -7.28
C MET A 196 10.90 -6.38 -8.16
N PRO A 197 10.74 -6.33 -9.49
CA PRO A 197 11.76 -5.77 -10.38
C PRO A 197 12.16 -4.34 -9.96
N GLY A 198 13.46 -4.12 -9.68
CA GLY A 198 13.98 -2.83 -9.20
C GLY A 198 13.65 -2.50 -7.73
N GLY A 199 13.01 -3.40 -7.01
CA GLY A 199 12.67 -3.22 -5.60
C GLY A 199 13.89 -3.39 -4.68
N ARG A 200 14.40 -2.30 -4.11
CA ARG A 200 15.60 -2.31 -3.24
C ARG A 200 15.53 -3.32 -2.11
N PHE A 201 14.46 -3.30 -1.34
CA PHE A 201 14.31 -4.21 -0.19
C PHE A 201 14.06 -5.65 -0.64
N THR A 202 13.20 -5.87 -1.63
CA THR A 202 12.92 -7.23 -2.12
C THR A 202 14.15 -7.86 -2.76
N THR A 203 14.96 -7.10 -3.50
CA THR A 203 16.26 -7.57 -4.02
C THR A 203 17.21 -7.93 -2.88
N TYR A 204 17.32 -7.07 -1.84
CA TYR A 204 18.14 -7.39 -0.65
C TYR A 204 17.70 -8.71 0.00
N VAL A 205 16.40 -8.95 0.16
CA VAL A 205 15.86 -10.20 0.75
C VAL A 205 16.29 -11.43 -0.06
N PHE A 206 16.31 -11.34 -1.38
CA PHE A 206 16.60 -12.48 -2.25
C PHE A 206 18.09 -12.74 -2.48
N GLU A 207 18.93 -11.70 -2.41
CA GLU A 207 20.35 -11.79 -2.80
C GLU A 207 21.32 -11.66 -1.64
N GLN A 208 20.94 -10.96 -0.56
CA GLN A 208 21.90 -10.57 0.48
C GLN A 208 21.48 -10.96 1.89
N MET A 209 20.17 -10.93 2.21
CA MET A 209 19.66 -11.21 3.55
C MET A 209 20.05 -12.61 4.03
N LYS A 210 20.42 -12.71 5.28
CA LYS A 210 20.82 -13.98 5.94
C LYS A 210 20.07 -14.16 7.26
N GLU A 211 19.93 -15.40 7.66
CA GLU A 211 19.51 -15.73 9.02
C GLU A 211 20.49 -15.10 10.03
N GLY A 212 19.94 -14.47 11.05
CA GLY A 212 20.69 -13.68 12.02
C GLY A 212 20.75 -12.19 11.75
N ASP A 213 20.44 -11.73 10.53
CA ASP A 213 20.36 -10.29 10.22
C ASP A 213 19.31 -9.58 11.10
N SER A 214 19.55 -8.31 11.38
CA SER A 214 18.64 -7.48 12.16
C SER A 214 17.82 -6.59 11.25
N LEU A 215 16.50 -6.55 11.46
CA LEU A 215 15.57 -5.68 10.76
C LEU A 215 14.84 -4.77 11.76
N ARG A 216 14.66 -3.49 11.38
CA ARG A 216 13.80 -2.57 12.10
C ARG A 216 12.47 -2.46 11.36
N PHE A 217 11.38 -2.43 12.12
CA PHE A 217 10.06 -2.20 11.58
C PHE A 217 9.17 -1.45 12.56
N GLU A 218 8.09 -0.88 12.07
CA GLU A 218 7.03 -0.26 12.88
C GLU A 218 5.70 -0.96 12.60
N GLY A 219 4.84 -1.05 13.62
CA GLY A 219 3.54 -1.69 13.52
C GLY A 219 2.89 -1.93 14.89
N PRO A 220 1.72 -2.62 14.92
CA PRO A 220 0.92 -3.04 13.76
C PRO A 220 0.17 -1.86 13.11
N ILE A 221 -0.12 -1.97 11.81
CA ILE A 221 -0.77 -0.94 11.00
C ILE A 221 -1.89 -1.56 10.17
N GLY A 222 -2.92 -0.76 9.83
CA GLY A 222 -3.99 -1.16 8.92
C GLY A 222 -5.27 -1.61 9.61
N ASP A 223 -6.36 -1.58 8.85
CA ASP A 223 -7.72 -1.93 9.28
C ASP A 223 -8.37 -3.02 8.41
N PHE A 224 -7.57 -3.73 7.62
CA PHE A 224 -8.02 -4.88 6.82
C PHE A 224 -8.17 -6.11 7.70
N THR A 225 -9.21 -6.11 8.54
CA THR A 225 -9.47 -7.15 9.55
C THR A 225 -10.87 -7.71 9.42
N LEU A 226 -11.09 -8.96 9.85
CA LEU A 226 -12.43 -9.55 9.87
C LEU A 226 -13.39 -8.73 10.73
N ARG A 227 -14.59 -8.47 10.17
CA ARG A 227 -15.66 -7.78 10.87
C ARG A 227 -16.52 -8.77 11.66
N GLU A 228 -17.10 -8.29 12.75
CA GLU A 228 -18.10 -9.06 13.51
C GLU A 228 -19.39 -9.13 12.70
N SER A 229 -19.72 -10.32 12.20
CA SER A 229 -20.85 -10.56 11.32
C SER A 229 -21.17 -12.06 11.28
N SER A 230 -22.36 -12.42 10.78
CA SER A 230 -22.75 -13.81 10.50
C SER A 230 -22.67 -14.17 9.01
N ARG A 231 -22.36 -13.19 8.13
CA ARG A 231 -22.33 -13.40 6.68
C ARG A 231 -21.18 -14.35 6.29
N PRO A 232 -21.36 -15.20 5.27
CA PRO A 232 -20.25 -15.94 4.67
C PRO A 232 -19.14 -15.01 4.21
N ILE A 233 -17.90 -15.49 4.29
CA ILE A 233 -16.69 -14.74 3.93
C ILE A 233 -16.20 -15.21 2.57
N VAL A 234 -15.97 -14.27 1.66
CA VAL A 234 -15.28 -14.50 0.39
C VAL A 234 -13.94 -13.77 0.43
N PHE A 235 -12.86 -14.53 0.60
CA PHE A 235 -11.51 -14.02 0.44
C PHE A 235 -11.10 -14.06 -1.02
N VAL A 236 -10.50 -12.98 -1.51
CA VAL A 236 -9.92 -12.87 -2.84
C VAL A 236 -8.44 -12.52 -2.69
N ALA A 237 -7.58 -13.52 -2.82
CA ALA A 237 -6.14 -13.35 -2.75
C ALA A 237 -5.52 -13.29 -4.14
N GLY A 238 -4.71 -12.26 -4.41
CA GLY A 238 -3.88 -12.16 -5.63
C GLY A 238 -2.41 -12.34 -5.28
N ALA A 239 -1.76 -13.37 -5.84
CA ALA A 239 -0.35 -13.65 -5.56
C ALA A 239 -0.04 -13.63 -4.05
N THR A 240 0.88 -12.75 -3.56
CA THR A 240 1.21 -12.60 -2.13
C THR A 240 0.12 -11.89 -1.30
N GLY A 241 -1.01 -11.48 -1.89
CA GLY A 241 -2.22 -11.14 -1.15
C GLY A 241 -2.76 -12.31 -0.31
N PHE A 242 -2.22 -13.50 -0.52
CA PHE A 242 -2.46 -14.65 0.35
C PHE A 242 -1.91 -14.45 1.77
N ALA A 243 -0.85 -13.66 1.98
CA ALA A 243 -0.24 -13.46 3.30
C ALA A 243 -1.24 -12.96 4.38
N PRO A 244 -1.91 -11.80 4.23
CA PRO A 244 -2.90 -11.34 5.20
C PRO A 244 -4.12 -12.26 5.28
N VAL A 245 -4.51 -12.89 4.16
CA VAL A 245 -5.62 -13.86 4.16
C VAL A 245 -5.25 -15.10 4.98
N LYS A 246 -4.02 -15.62 4.86
CA LYS A 246 -3.50 -16.71 5.70
C LYS A 246 -3.64 -16.35 7.18
N SER A 247 -3.16 -15.16 7.58
CA SER A 247 -3.28 -14.68 8.95
C SER A 247 -4.74 -14.67 9.44
N MET A 248 -5.67 -14.16 8.62
CA MET A 248 -7.10 -14.08 8.97
C MET A 248 -7.78 -15.45 9.04
N VAL A 249 -7.44 -16.36 8.15
CA VAL A 249 -8.01 -17.73 8.16
C VAL A 249 -7.54 -18.51 9.37
N GLU A 250 -6.24 -18.48 9.70
CA GLU A 250 -5.69 -19.15 10.88
C GLU A 250 -6.24 -18.57 12.19
N ASP A 251 -6.41 -17.24 12.27
CA ASP A 251 -7.08 -16.60 13.41
C ASP A 251 -8.56 -17.01 13.51
N ALA A 252 -9.26 -17.10 12.38
CA ALA A 252 -10.66 -17.54 12.35
C ALA A 252 -10.81 -18.99 12.87
N PHE A 253 -9.91 -19.88 12.50
CA PHE A 253 -9.89 -21.26 12.98
C PHE A 253 -9.58 -21.32 14.48
N GLN A 254 -8.59 -20.59 14.96
CA GLN A 254 -8.23 -20.51 16.38
C GLN A 254 -9.38 -19.99 17.24
N ARG A 255 -10.12 -19.00 16.73
CA ARG A 255 -11.33 -18.45 17.39
C ARG A 255 -12.55 -19.35 17.26
N GLY A 256 -12.47 -20.45 16.52
CA GLY A 256 -13.56 -21.36 16.29
C GLY A 256 -14.72 -20.77 15.48
N LEU A 257 -14.42 -19.86 14.53
CA LEU A 257 -15.41 -19.21 13.68
C LEU A 257 -16.18 -20.24 12.85
N LYS A 258 -17.53 -20.16 12.86
CA LYS A 258 -18.42 -21.12 12.18
C LYS A 258 -18.99 -20.60 10.86
N ARG A 259 -18.62 -19.38 10.45
CA ARG A 259 -19.01 -18.81 9.16
C ARG A 259 -18.42 -19.65 8.04
N GLU A 260 -19.14 -19.76 6.93
CA GLU A 260 -18.56 -20.28 5.68
C GLU A 260 -17.46 -19.36 5.17
N ILE A 261 -16.33 -19.92 4.80
CA ILE A 261 -15.13 -19.21 4.33
C ILE A 261 -14.74 -19.77 2.96
N TYR A 262 -14.77 -18.92 1.95
CA TYR A 262 -14.39 -19.25 0.58
C TYR A 262 -13.11 -18.48 0.24
N LEU A 263 -12.03 -19.18 -0.05
CA LEU A 263 -10.76 -18.59 -0.49
C LEU A 263 -10.58 -18.79 -1.99
N TYR A 264 -10.76 -17.72 -2.75
CA TYR A 264 -10.38 -17.64 -4.16
C TYR A 264 -8.98 -17.09 -4.28
N TRP A 265 -8.01 -17.94 -4.64
CA TRP A 265 -6.63 -17.52 -4.83
C TRP A 265 -6.29 -17.42 -6.30
N GLY A 266 -6.31 -16.18 -6.83
CA GLY A 266 -6.03 -15.88 -8.24
C GLY A 266 -4.53 -15.68 -8.48
N VAL A 267 -3.99 -16.47 -9.42
CA VAL A 267 -2.61 -16.37 -9.89
C VAL A 267 -2.55 -16.55 -11.39
N ARG A 268 -1.39 -16.30 -12.05
CA ARG A 268 -1.26 -16.48 -13.48
C ARG A 268 -1.09 -17.95 -13.86
N THR A 269 -0.10 -18.61 -13.28
CA THR A 269 0.27 -19.99 -13.58
C THR A 269 0.35 -20.82 -12.32
N LEU A 270 0.39 -22.13 -12.43
CA LEU A 270 0.43 -23.04 -11.27
C LEU A 270 1.62 -22.78 -10.34
N ARG A 271 2.78 -22.42 -10.86
CA ARG A 271 3.98 -22.11 -10.07
C ARG A 271 3.82 -20.89 -9.16
N ASP A 272 2.86 -20.00 -9.49
CA ASP A 272 2.57 -18.79 -8.71
C ASP A 272 1.71 -19.11 -7.46
N LEU A 273 1.10 -20.30 -7.39
CA LEU A 273 0.50 -20.87 -6.17
C LEU A 273 1.62 -21.45 -5.30
N TYR A 274 2.33 -20.58 -4.61
CA TYR A 274 3.58 -20.94 -3.94
C TYR A 274 3.43 -21.77 -2.64
N LEU A 275 2.19 -21.94 -2.13
CA LEU A 275 1.91 -22.70 -0.91
C LEU A 275 0.52 -23.40 -0.97
N PRO A 276 0.16 -24.10 -2.09
CA PRO A 276 -1.20 -24.63 -2.27
C PRO A 276 -1.57 -25.71 -1.25
N GLY A 277 -0.60 -26.49 -0.80
CA GLY A 277 -0.83 -27.58 0.15
C GLY A 277 -1.38 -27.12 1.50
N LEU A 278 -1.15 -25.86 1.90
CA LEU A 278 -1.66 -25.34 3.17
C LEU A 278 -3.19 -25.11 3.12
N PRO A 279 -3.77 -24.32 2.19
CA PRO A 279 -5.23 -24.20 2.10
C PRO A 279 -5.94 -25.50 1.71
N GLU A 280 -5.27 -26.42 1.00
CA GLU A 280 -5.79 -27.77 0.78
C GLU A 280 -5.90 -28.58 2.08
N ALA A 281 -4.93 -28.46 2.98
CA ALA A 281 -5.00 -29.08 4.31
C ALA A 281 -6.15 -28.47 5.13
N TRP A 282 -6.29 -27.14 5.15
CA TRP A 282 -7.39 -26.47 5.83
C TRP A 282 -8.77 -26.94 5.31
N ALA A 283 -8.94 -27.11 4.00
CA ALA A 283 -10.19 -27.58 3.43
C ALA A 283 -10.53 -29.03 3.84
N ARG A 284 -9.52 -29.85 4.16
CA ARG A 284 -9.75 -31.20 4.72
C ARG A 284 -10.09 -31.20 6.21
N GLU A 285 -9.54 -30.24 6.96
CA GLU A 285 -9.63 -30.17 8.41
C GLU A 285 -10.85 -29.36 8.88
N HIS A 286 -11.28 -28.37 8.08
CA HIS A 286 -12.36 -27.43 8.42
C HIS A 286 -13.50 -27.51 7.40
N PRO A 287 -14.62 -28.18 7.71
CA PRO A 287 -15.73 -28.37 6.77
C PRO A 287 -16.36 -27.07 6.23
N ASN A 288 -16.22 -25.97 6.97
CA ASN A 288 -16.71 -24.64 6.59
C ASN A 288 -15.66 -23.80 5.82
N PHE A 289 -14.56 -24.41 5.39
CA PHE A 289 -13.53 -23.74 4.59
C PHE A 289 -13.43 -24.35 3.20
N HIS A 290 -13.48 -23.52 2.19
CA HIS A 290 -13.45 -23.90 0.78
C HIS A 290 -12.30 -23.22 0.06
N PHE A 291 -11.43 -23.99 -0.58
CA PHE A 291 -10.30 -23.48 -1.34
C PHE A 291 -10.55 -23.57 -2.85
N ILE A 292 -10.52 -22.43 -3.52
CA ILE A 292 -10.78 -22.31 -4.96
C ILE A 292 -9.59 -21.60 -5.62
N PRO A 293 -8.54 -22.33 -6.04
CA PRO A 293 -7.46 -21.76 -6.82
C PRO A 293 -7.92 -21.47 -8.27
N VAL A 294 -7.51 -20.30 -8.80
CA VAL A 294 -7.90 -19.83 -10.14
C VAL A 294 -6.66 -19.41 -10.91
N LEU A 295 -6.41 -20.02 -12.07
CA LEU A 295 -5.30 -19.65 -12.95
C LEU A 295 -5.79 -18.81 -14.13
N SER A 296 -5.25 -17.59 -14.29
CA SER A 296 -5.63 -16.73 -15.42
C SER A 296 -4.89 -17.06 -16.72
N GLU A 297 -3.70 -17.64 -16.63
CA GLU A 297 -2.82 -17.93 -17.76
C GLU A 297 -2.19 -19.35 -17.61
N PRO A 298 -2.99 -20.43 -17.43
CA PRO A 298 -2.42 -21.77 -17.30
C PRO A 298 -1.70 -22.16 -18.58
N THR A 299 -0.55 -22.81 -18.44
CA THR A 299 0.22 -23.36 -19.56
C THR A 299 -0.07 -24.85 -19.71
N PRO A 300 0.17 -25.45 -20.88
CA PRO A 300 0.05 -26.90 -21.04
C PRO A 300 0.93 -27.71 -20.06
N ALA A 301 2.06 -27.14 -19.65
CA ALA A 301 2.97 -27.77 -18.68
C ALA A 301 2.38 -27.83 -17.27
N ASP A 302 1.43 -26.96 -16.93
CA ASP A 302 0.77 -26.94 -15.62
C ASP A 302 -0.18 -28.15 -15.44
N ALA A 303 -0.61 -28.83 -16.53
CA ALA A 303 -1.61 -29.90 -16.50
C ALA A 303 -2.83 -29.57 -15.62
N TRP A 304 -3.24 -28.30 -15.65
CA TRP A 304 -4.25 -27.74 -14.75
C TRP A 304 -5.66 -28.17 -15.10
N ASN A 305 -6.39 -28.73 -14.13
CA ASN A 305 -7.78 -29.18 -14.30
C ASN A 305 -8.75 -28.36 -13.40
N GLY A 306 -8.26 -27.33 -12.69
CA GLY A 306 -9.08 -26.46 -11.85
C GLY A 306 -9.66 -25.26 -12.62
N ARG A 307 -10.11 -24.25 -11.86
CA ARG A 307 -10.71 -23.03 -12.42
C ARG A 307 -9.69 -22.22 -13.22
N THR A 308 -10.16 -21.65 -14.34
CA THR A 308 -9.36 -20.78 -15.21
C THR A 308 -10.06 -19.43 -15.43
N GLY A 309 -9.32 -18.41 -15.85
CA GLY A 309 -9.85 -17.08 -16.10
C GLY A 309 -9.60 -16.11 -14.94
N LEU A 310 -10.41 -15.09 -14.84
CA LEU A 310 -10.25 -14.07 -13.81
C LEU A 310 -10.96 -14.49 -12.51
N VAL A 311 -10.34 -14.21 -11.38
CA VAL A 311 -10.83 -14.63 -10.06
C VAL A 311 -12.26 -14.16 -9.75
N HIS A 312 -12.65 -12.96 -10.21
CA HIS A 312 -13.99 -12.44 -9.99
C HIS A 312 -15.06 -13.11 -10.87
N GLU A 313 -14.69 -13.66 -12.02
CA GLU A 313 -15.58 -14.48 -12.85
C GLU A 313 -15.87 -15.80 -12.15
N ALA A 314 -14.83 -16.45 -11.61
CA ALA A 314 -14.99 -17.68 -10.84
C ALA A 314 -15.88 -17.51 -9.59
N ILE A 315 -15.82 -16.35 -8.92
CA ILE A 315 -16.71 -16.04 -7.81
C ILE A 315 -18.18 -16.02 -8.26
N LEU A 316 -18.47 -15.40 -9.42
CA LEU A 316 -19.85 -15.29 -9.91
C LEU A 316 -20.41 -16.59 -10.50
N GLU A 317 -19.53 -17.50 -10.92
CA GLU A 317 -19.98 -18.86 -11.27
C GLU A 317 -20.53 -19.60 -10.05
N ASP A 318 -19.92 -19.40 -8.87
CA ASP A 318 -20.36 -20.02 -7.62
C ASP A 318 -21.47 -19.20 -6.92
N PHE A 319 -21.38 -17.88 -6.99
CA PHE A 319 -22.29 -16.92 -6.34
C PHE A 319 -22.78 -15.87 -7.33
N PRO A 320 -23.86 -16.15 -8.08
CA PRO A 320 -24.44 -15.17 -9.01
C PRO A 320 -24.91 -13.88 -8.33
N GLU A 321 -25.22 -13.94 -7.03
CA GLU A 321 -25.58 -12.80 -6.19
C GLU A 321 -24.75 -12.78 -4.89
N LEU A 322 -24.21 -11.62 -4.52
CA LEU A 322 -23.26 -11.45 -3.43
C LEU A 322 -23.76 -10.64 -2.24
N LYS A 323 -25.06 -10.29 -2.22
CA LYS A 323 -25.66 -9.43 -1.21
C LYS A 323 -25.45 -9.93 0.23
N GLU A 324 -25.47 -11.24 0.43
CA GLU A 324 -25.35 -11.85 1.75
C GLU A 324 -23.88 -12.17 2.13
N HIS A 325 -22.88 -11.76 1.31
CA HIS A 325 -21.48 -12.08 1.55
C HIS A 325 -20.68 -10.88 2.03
N GLU A 326 -19.65 -11.11 2.82
CA GLU A 326 -18.55 -10.17 3.04
C GLU A 326 -17.37 -10.53 2.16
N ILE A 327 -16.80 -9.54 1.48
CA ILE A 327 -15.74 -9.73 0.50
C ILE A 327 -14.47 -9.04 0.99
N TYR A 328 -13.40 -9.81 1.11
CA TYR A 328 -12.09 -9.34 1.53
C TYR A 328 -11.08 -9.56 0.40
N ALA A 329 -10.70 -8.49 -0.32
CA ALA A 329 -9.79 -8.58 -1.46
C ALA A 329 -8.41 -8.04 -1.15
N CYS A 330 -7.37 -8.86 -1.36
CA CYS A 330 -5.99 -8.47 -1.16
C CYS A 330 -5.11 -8.88 -2.34
N GLY A 331 -4.25 -7.96 -2.79
CA GLY A 331 -3.36 -8.18 -3.91
C GLY A 331 -2.96 -6.88 -4.60
N SER A 332 -2.61 -6.95 -5.88
CA SER A 332 -2.23 -5.74 -6.63
C SER A 332 -3.36 -4.72 -6.71
N VAL A 333 -3.01 -3.42 -6.70
CA VAL A 333 -3.98 -2.32 -6.89
C VAL A 333 -4.87 -2.57 -8.11
N ARG A 334 -4.27 -2.95 -9.25
CA ARG A 334 -5.00 -3.23 -10.49
C ARG A 334 -6.07 -4.33 -10.31
N MET A 335 -5.76 -5.38 -9.55
CA MET A 335 -6.71 -6.46 -9.29
C MET A 335 -7.86 -5.96 -8.40
N VAL A 336 -7.55 -5.30 -7.30
CA VAL A 336 -8.53 -4.80 -6.33
C VAL A 336 -9.47 -3.78 -6.99
N GLU A 337 -8.92 -2.84 -7.77
CA GLU A 337 -9.70 -1.83 -8.50
C GLU A 337 -10.63 -2.44 -9.58
N ALA A 338 -10.23 -3.56 -10.18
CA ALA A 338 -11.05 -4.25 -11.18
C ALA A 338 -12.18 -5.08 -10.54
N ILE A 339 -11.93 -5.72 -9.41
CA ILE A 339 -12.85 -6.66 -8.78
C ILE A 339 -14.10 -5.97 -8.23
N PHE A 340 -13.97 -4.92 -7.41
CA PHE A 340 -15.10 -4.37 -6.68
C PHE A 340 -16.19 -3.77 -7.56
N PRO A 341 -15.90 -2.96 -8.61
CA PRO A 341 -16.94 -2.47 -9.50
C PRO A 341 -17.72 -3.60 -10.17
N PHE A 342 -17.04 -4.72 -10.44
CA PHE A 342 -17.64 -5.90 -11.04
C PHE A 342 -18.54 -6.64 -10.05
N LEU A 343 -18.07 -6.94 -8.84
CA LEU A 343 -18.85 -7.64 -7.81
C LEU A 343 -20.05 -6.82 -7.31
N LYS A 344 -19.92 -5.49 -7.23
CA LYS A 344 -21.02 -4.59 -6.86
C LYS A 344 -22.19 -4.62 -7.84
N LYS A 345 -21.94 -4.83 -9.15
CA LYS A 345 -23.01 -5.03 -10.13
C LYS A 345 -23.80 -6.32 -9.87
N HIS A 346 -23.25 -7.25 -9.07
CA HIS A 346 -23.86 -8.51 -8.70
C HIS A 346 -24.25 -8.55 -7.20
N GLY A 347 -24.59 -7.39 -6.65
CA GLY A 347 -25.18 -7.27 -5.34
C GLY A 347 -24.22 -7.10 -4.17
N ALA A 348 -22.90 -7.10 -4.38
CA ALA A 348 -21.95 -6.83 -3.28
C ALA A 348 -22.16 -5.41 -2.73
N GLU A 349 -22.39 -5.32 -1.41
CA GLU A 349 -22.66 -4.05 -0.72
C GLU A 349 -21.36 -3.32 -0.35
N ASP A 350 -21.34 -1.98 -0.44
CA ASP A 350 -20.16 -1.16 -0.09
C ASP A 350 -19.67 -1.41 1.35
N GLY A 351 -20.60 -1.55 2.29
CA GLY A 351 -20.31 -1.82 3.70
C GLY A 351 -19.81 -3.23 4.00
N ALA A 352 -19.86 -4.14 3.01
CA ALA A 352 -19.42 -5.53 3.11
C ALA A 352 -18.20 -5.85 2.20
N CYS A 353 -17.58 -4.81 1.61
CA CYS A 353 -16.42 -4.93 0.74
C CYS A 353 -15.20 -4.28 1.39
N PHE A 354 -14.17 -5.07 1.66
CA PHE A 354 -12.93 -4.64 2.33
C PHE A 354 -11.72 -4.98 1.47
N SER A 355 -10.70 -4.13 1.47
CA SER A 355 -9.51 -4.38 0.66
C SER A 355 -8.21 -3.91 1.30
N ASP A 356 -7.14 -4.64 0.96
CA ASP A 356 -5.75 -4.22 1.15
C ASP A 356 -5.02 -4.33 -0.20
N ALA A 357 -4.86 -3.19 -0.87
CA ALA A 357 -4.26 -3.13 -2.18
C ALA A 357 -2.75 -2.87 -2.09
N PHE A 358 -1.94 -3.81 -2.56
CA PHE A 358 -0.48 -3.71 -2.53
C PHE A 358 0.03 -2.71 -3.56
N SER A 359 0.36 -1.51 -3.10
CA SER A 359 0.93 -0.46 -3.91
C SER A 359 2.46 -0.53 -3.92
N VAL A 360 3.05 -0.38 -5.11
CA VAL A 360 4.50 -0.16 -5.26
C VAL A 360 4.79 1.27 -4.80
N SER A 361 5.85 1.49 -4.01
CA SER A 361 6.19 2.85 -3.60
C SER A 361 6.45 3.75 -4.82
N ALA A 362 5.99 4.99 -4.76
CA ALA A 362 6.13 5.94 -5.87
C ALA A 362 7.59 6.13 -6.32
N ARG A 363 8.54 6.09 -5.38
CA ARG A 363 9.98 6.14 -5.70
C ARG A 363 10.47 4.92 -6.47
N SER A 364 9.95 3.72 -6.19
CA SER A 364 10.32 2.51 -6.94
C SER A 364 9.84 2.58 -8.39
N LEU A 365 8.71 3.22 -8.67
CA LEU A 365 8.23 3.42 -10.04
C LEU A 365 9.06 4.44 -10.82
N ALA A 366 9.60 5.47 -10.15
CA ALA A 366 10.45 6.48 -10.79
C ALA A 366 11.76 5.89 -11.36
N PHE A 367 12.19 4.72 -10.84
CA PHE A 367 13.38 3.99 -11.29
C PHE A 367 13.10 2.88 -12.32
N GLN A 368 11.84 2.60 -12.64
CA GLN A 368 11.53 1.64 -13.70
C GLN A 368 11.75 2.32 -15.07
N PRO A 369 12.58 1.74 -15.97
CA PRO A 369 12.65 2.23 -17.35
C PRO A 369 11.24 2.08 -17.95
N ARG A 370 10.74 3.16 -18.57
CA ARG A 370 9.46 3.11 -19.29
C ARG A 370 9.57 2.00 -20.33
N GLN A 371 8.79 0.95 -20.15
CA GLN A 371 8.64 -0.07 -21.18
C GLN A 371 7.96 0.62 -22.38
N SER A 372 8.75 0.79 -23.44
CA SER A 372 8.29 1.30 -24.73
C SER A 372 7.43 0.27 -25.46
#